data_4753796aa70c1784b4a1a6fc32e50107
#
_entry.id   4753796aa70c1784b4a1a6fc32e50107
#
_cell.length_a   1.000
_cell.length_b   1.000
_cell.length_c   1.000
_cell.angle_alpha   90.00
_cell.angle_beta   90.00
_cell.angle_gamma   90.00
#
_symmetry.space_group_name_H-M   'P 1'
#
loop_
_entity.id
_entity.type
_entity.pdbx_description
1 polymer ?
#
loop_
_entity_poly.entity_id
_entity_poly.type
_entity_poly.pdbx_seq_one_letter_code
_entity_poly.pdbx_strand_id
1 'polypeptide(L)'
;HAMKEMDDGRFNKVANIDGQSMQYHPHGDASIGDAIVNLGQKDLLIETQGNWGDVRTGDEAAAPRYIEARPSKFALEVAFNNKTTNWRLSYDGRKNEPVTLPMKFPLLLAQGAEGIAVGLATKILPHNFCELIDAVIKYYKGKKFELFPDFVTGGMIDVSNYNDGIRGGKVRVRARIEEREKKSRVRKDVSYGTTTQELIYSMIKAN
;
A
#
# COMPACT_ATOMS: atom_id res chain seq x y z
N HIS A 1 -8.77 11.79 4.24
CA HIS A 1 -9.68 12.74 4.91
C HIS A 1 -10.81 13.17 3.98
N ALA A 2 -10.52 13.68 2.79
CA ALA A 2 -11.51 14.11 1.82
C ALA A 2 -12.58 13.05 1.52
N MET A 3 -12.15 11.80 1.28
CA MET A 3 -13.06 10.67 1.08
C MET A 3 -13.97 10.41 2.29
N LYS A 4 -13.44 10.61 3.53
CA LYS A 4 -14.23 10.47 4.76
C LYS A 4 -15.32 11.56 4.88
N GLU A 5 -15.04 12.77 4.44
CA GLU A 5 -16.06 13.84 4.42
C GLU A 5 -17.22 13.56 3.45
N MET A 6 -16.92 12.86 2.35
CA MET A 6 -17.93 12.47 1.35
C MET A 6 -18.68 11.19 1.71
N ASP A 7 -18.27 10.50 2.79
CA ASP A 7 -18.76 9.18 3.13
C ASP A 7 -20.21 9.19 3.60
N ASP A 8 -21.09 8.69 2.76
CA ASP A 8 -22.49 8.40 3.03
C ASP A 8 -22.80 6.89 2.92
N GLY A 9 -21.77 6.06 2.93
CA GLY A 9 -21.84 4.59 2.78
C GLY A 9 -21.89 4.10 1.33
N ARG A 10 -22.00 5.00 0.34
CA ARG A 10 -22.00 4.67 -1.09
C ARG A 10 -20.61 4.82 -1.69
N PHE A 11 -20.39 4.15 -2.82
CA PHE A 11 -19.22 4.37 -3.64
C PHE A 11 -19.29 5.72 -4.35
N ASN A 12 -18.18 6.42 -4.39
CA ASN A 12 -18.00 7.67 -5.12
C ASN A 12 -17.00 7.47 -6.26
N LYS A 13 -17.23 8.13 -7.40
CA LYS A 13 -16.24 8.18 -8.48
C LYS A 13 -14.93 8.76 -7.97
N VAL A 14 -13.81 8.15 -8.36
CA VAL A 14 -12.49 8.65 -7.99
C VAL A 14 -12.30 10.10 -8.43
N ALA A 15 -12.80 10.47 -9.62
CA ALA A 15 -12.78 11.85 -10.08
C ALA A 15 -13.47 12.86 -9.13
N ASN A 16 -14.54 12.45 -8.43
CA ASN A 16 -15.19 13.30 -7.41
C ASN A 16 -14.34 13.40 -6.15
N ILE A 17 -13.69 12.28 -5.77
CA ILE A 17 -12.78 12.25 -4.61
C ILE A 17 -11.55 13.11 -4.89
N ASP A 18 -11.01 13.11 -6.12
CA ASP A 18 -9.94 13.98 -6.57
C ASP A 18 -10.31 15.45 -6.37
N GLY A 19 -11.48 15.86 -6.88
CA GLY A 19 -11.99 17.22 -6.73
C GLY A 19 -12.16 17.65 -5.27
N GLN A 20 -12.65 16.74 -4.40
CA GLN A 20 -12.75 17.01 -2.97
C GLN A 20 -11.37 17.10 -2.31
N SER A 21 -10.42 16.30 -2.74
CA SER A 21 -9.05 16.31 -2.21
C SER A 21 -8.29 17.59 -2.57
N MET A 22 -8.55 18.16 -3.74
CA MET A 22 -7.95 19.41 -4.19
C MET A 22 -8.32 20.61 -3.30
N GLN A 23 -9.40 20.54 -2.52
CA GLN A 23 -9.74 21.55 -1.52
C GLN A 23 -8.74 21.64 -0.35
N TYR A 24 -7.97 20.58 -0.15
CA TYR A 24 -6.93 20.49 0.88
C TYR A 24 -5.54 20.55 0.29
N HIS A 25 -5.35 19.97 -0.89
CA HIS A 25 -4.05 19.79 -1.51
C HIS A 25 -4.12 20.19 -2.99
N PRO A 26 -3.81 21.45 -3.33
CA PRO A 26 -4.00 21.99 -4.67
C PRO A 26 -2.88 21.54 -5.63
N HIS A 27 -2.71 20.24 -5.79
CA HIS A 27 -1.82 19.64 -6.77
C HIS A 27 -2.63 19.13 -7.97
N GLY A 28 -1.95 18.70 -9.03
CA GLY A 28 -2.63 18.16 -10.21
C GLY A 28 -3.51 16.96 -9.88
N ASP A 29 -4.68 16.91 -10.48
CA ASP A 29 -5.66 15.83 -10.37
C ASP A 29 -5.06 14.44 -10.65
N ALA A 30 -4.20 14.33 -11.67
CA ALA A 30 -3.50 13.09 -12.00
C ALA A 30 -2.72 12.54 -10.79
N SER A 31 -1.95 13.38 -10.09
CA SER A 31 -1.16 12.95 -8.94
C SER A 31 -2.03 12.48 -7.76
N ILE A 32 -3.19 13.10 -7.58
CA ILE A 32 -4.16 12.71 -6.54
C ILE A 32 -4.80 11.38 -6.94
N GLY A 33 -5.24 11.23 -8.18
CA GLY A 33 -5.79 9.99 -8.72
C GLY A 33 -4.81 8.82 -8.58
N ASP A 34 -3.54 8.99 -8.93
CA ASP A 34 -2.49 7.98 -8.78
C ASP A 34 -2.29 7.58 -7.31
N ALA A 35 -2.33 8.55 -6.38
CA ALA A 35 -2.23 8.28 -4.96
C ALA A 35 -3.44 7.46 -4.45
N ILE A 36 -4.66 7.77 -4.92
CA ILE A 36 -5.87 7.03 -4.57
C ILE A 36 -5.80 5.61 -5.15
N VAL A 37 -5.36 5.44 -6.40
CA VAL A 37 -5.16 4.13 -7.02
C VAL A 37 -4.16 3.31 -6.22
N ASN A 38 -3.03 3.88 -5.84
CA ASN A 38 -2.03 3.19 -5.01
C ASN A 38 -2.60 2.72 -3.66
N LEU A 39 -3.41 3.56 -3.00
CA LEU A 39 -4.10 3.18 -1.77
C LEU A 39 -5.12 2.07 -1.99
N GLY A 40 -5.87 2.11 -3.09
CA GLY A 40 -6.85 1.08 -3.44
C GLY A 40 -6.21 -0.27 -3.74
N GLN A 41 -5.09 -0.27 -4.45
CA GLN A 41 -4.32 -1.48 -4.78
C GLN A 41 -3.66 -2.14 -3.56
N LYS A 42 -3.45 -1.39 -2.48
CA LYS A 42 -2.90 -1.90 -1.21
C LYS A 42 -3.95 -2.46 -0.27
N ASP A 43 -5.23 -2.40 -0.62
CA ASP A 43 -6.35 -2.79 0.24
C ASP A 43 -6.37 -2.06 1.61
N LEU A 44 -7.07 -2.62 2.60
CA LEU A 44 -7.25 -2.16 3.97
C LEU A 44 -8.04 -0.87 4.12
N LEU A 45 -7.59 0.25 3.57
CA LEU A 45 -8.19 1.57 3.83
C LEU A 45 -9.35 1.93 2.93
N ILE A 46 -9.36 1.42 1.71
CA ILE A 46 -10.32 1.79 0.67
C ILE A 46 -10.97 0.54 0.10
N GLU A 47 -12.29 0.52 0.05
CA GLU A 47 -13.05 -0.42 -0.74
C GLU A 47 -13.16 0.12 -2.17
N THR A 48 -12.91 -0.74 -3.15
CA THR A 48 -12.77 -0.37 -4.55
C THR A 48 -13.81 -1.07 -5.42
N GLN A 49 -14.26 -0.39 -6.48
CA GLN A 49 -15.15 -0.94 -7.50
C GLN A 49 -14.69 -0.50 -8.89
N GLY A 50 -14.71 -1.43 -9.85
CA GLY A 50 -14.21 -1.22 -11.20
C GLY A 50 -12.81 -1.79 -11.41
N ASN A 51 -12.13 -1.40 -12.51
CA ASN A 51 -10.79 -1.86 -12.83
C ASN A 51 -9.73 -0.93 -12.20
N TRP A 52 -9.12 -1.40 -11.13
CA TRP A 52 -8.06 -0.70 -10.39
C TRP A 52 -6.65 -1.12 -10.79
N GLY A 53 -6.52 -1.91 -11.88
CA GLY A 53 -5.24 -2.51 -12.25
C GLY A 53 -4.81 -3.63 -11.29
N ASP A 54 -3.62 -4.16 -11.49
CA ASP A 54 -3.05 -5.18 -10.61
C ASP A 54 -1.52 -5.03 -10.54
N VAL A 55 -1.01 -4.80 -9.33
CA VAL A 55 0.44 -4.65 -9.07
C VAL A 55 1.26 -5.90 -9.40
N ARG A 56 0.62 -7.07 -9.52
CA ARG A 56 1.29 -8.34 -9.85
C ARG A 56 1.46 -8.52 -11.35
N THR A 57 0.45 -8.12 -12.13
CA THR A 57 0.51 -8.23 -13.59
C THR A 57 1.17 -7.01 -14.22
N GLY A 58 1.06 -5.84 -13.61
CA GLY A 58 1.48 -4.56 -14.15
C GLY A 58 0.37 -3.86 -14.96
N ASP A 59 -0.88 -4.36 -14.87
CA ASP A 59 -2.01 -3.72 -15.52
C ASP A 59 -2.31 -2.37 -14.87
N GLU A 60 -2.58 -1.38 -15.70
CA GLU A 60 -2.94 -0.04 -15.26
C GLU A 60 -4.41 0.04 -14.80
N ALA A 61 -4.69 0.95 -13.88
CA ALA A 61 -6.05 1.26 -13.48
C ALA A 61 -6.80 2.00 -14.60
N ALA A 62 -8.10 1.83 -14.66
CA ALA A 62 -8.95 2.64 -15.51
C ALA A 62 -8.96 4.10 -15.04
N ALA A 63 -9.33 5.02 -15.95
CA ALA A 63 -9.36 6.44 -15.63
C ALA A 63 -10.30 6.74 -14.43
N PRO A 64 -10.01 7.78 -13.62
CA PRO A 64 -10.74 8.12 -12.39
C PRO A 64 -12.26 8.26 -12.54
N ARG A 65 -12.75 8.61 -13.73
CA ARG A 65 -14.18 8.70 -14.04
C ARG A 65 -14.90 7.36 -14.12
N TYR A 66 -14.17 6.24 -14.24
CA TYR A 66 -14.76 4.89 -14.39
C TYR A 66 -14.69 4.06 -13.12
N ILE A 67 -13.75 4.33 -12.24
CA ILE A 67 -13.53 3.60 -11.00
C ILE A 67 -14.15 4.33 -9.81
N GLU A 68 -14.51 3.58 -8.80
CA GLU A 68 -15.22 4.08 -7.63
C GLU A 68 -14.56 3.58 -6.35
N ALA A 69 -14.64 4.40 -5.30
CA ALA A 69 -14.09 4.06 -4.00
C ALA A 69 -14.95 4.60 -2.86
N ARG A 70 -14.78 4.00 -1.69
CA ARG A 70 -15.26 4.50 -0.40
C ARG A 70 -14.31 4.08 0.71
N PRO A 71 -14.34 4.73 1.89
CA PRO A 71 -13.58 4.27 3.04
C PRO A 71 -14.02 2.86 3.43
N SER A 72 -13.07 1.99 3.74
CA SER A 72 -13.40 0.68 4.31
C SER A 72 -13.90 0.81 5.75
N LYS A 73 -14.64 -0.17 6.25
CA LYS A 73 -15.04 -0.24 7.66
C LYS A 73 -13.80 -0.24 8.58
N PHE A 74 -12.74 -0.91 8.16
CA PHE A 74 -11.47 -0.91 8.87
C PHE A 74 -10.88 0.51 8.95
N ALA A 75 -10.83 1.25 7.84
CA ALA A 75 -10.33 2.62 7.84
C ALA A 75 -11.13 3.53 8.78
N LEU A 76 -12.46 3.41 8.75
CA LEU A 76 -13.33 4.20 9.62
C LEU A 76 -13.04 3.93 11.10
N GLU A 77 -12.71 2.69 11.47
CA GLU A 77 -12.39 2.32 12.84
C GLU A 77 -10.99 2.74 13.28
N VAL A 78 -9.98 2.58 12.41
CA VAL A 78 -8.58 2.71 12.82
C VAL A 78 -7.93 4.05 12.49
N ALA A 79 -8.42 4.77 11.46
CA ALA A 79 -7.74 5.95 10.93
C ALA A 79 -8.32 7.28 11.42
N PHE A 80 -9.56 7.30 11.90
CA PHE A 80 -10.25 8.54 12.21
C PHE A 80 -10.62 8.65 13.69
N ASN A 81 -9.89 9.49 14.42
CA ASN A 81 -10.18 9.83 15.81
C ASN A 81 -9.96 11.32 16.05
N ASN A 82 -11.05 12.09 16.06
CA ASN A 82 -10.99 13.54 16.22
C ASN A 82 -10.34 13.98 17.53
N LYS A 83 -10.39 13.15 18.58
CA LYS A 83 -9.82 13.49 19.90
C LYS A 83 -8.29 13.44 19.92
N THR A 84 -7.69 12.65 19.03
CA THR A 84 -6.22 12.47 18.95
C THR A 84 -5.62 13.09 17.70
N THR A 85 -6.45 13.63 16.81
CA THR A 85 -6.00 14.28 15.58
C THR A 85 -5.65 15.73 15.83
N ASN A 86 -4.46 16.14 15.40
CA ASN A 86 -4.07 17.54 15.34
C ASN A 86 -4.56 18.14 14.03
N TRP A 87 -5.25 19.27 14.11
CA TRP A 87 -5.84 19.97 13.00
C TRP A 87 -5.07 21.23 12.67
N ARG A 88 -5.00 21.58 11.40
CA ARG A 88 -4.52 22.88 10.90
C ARG A 88 -5.48 23.42 9.84
N LEU A 89 -5.37 24.68 9.53
CA LEU A 89 -6.10 25.27 8.39
C LEU A 89 -5.56 24.71 7.08
N SER A 90 -6.47 24.49 6.12
CA SER A 90 -6.12 24.19 4.73
C SER A 90 -5.32 25.35 4.10
N TYR A 91 -4.72 25.11 2.95
CA TYR A 91 -3.89 26.10 2.26
C TYR A 91 -4.59 27.45 1.99
N ASP A 92 -5.91 27.41 1.81
CA ASP A 92 -6.75 28.59 1.57
C ASP A 92 -7.47 29.11 2.82
N GLY A 93 -7.26 28.48 3.97
CA GLY A 93 -7.83 28.83 5.27
C GLY A 93 -9.33 28.58 5.43
N ARG A 94 -9.98 27.93 4.46
CA ARG A 94 -11.44 27.71 4.48
C ARG A 94 -11.89 26.52 5.28
N LYS A 95 -11.03 25.53 5.42
CA LYS A 95 -11.33 24.26 6.09
C LYS A 95 -10.22 23.87 7.06
N ASN A 96 -10.52 22.95 7.95
CA ASN A 96 -9.50 22.28 8.77
C ASN A 96 -9.11 20.96 8.12
N GLU A 97 -7.83 20.67 8.10
CA GLU A 97 -7.28 19.40 7.66
C GLU A 97 -6.45 18.74 8.77
N PRO A 98 -6.40 17.41 8.84
CA PRO A 98 -5.53 16.75 9.79
C PRO A 98 -4.07 16.92 9.38
N VAL A 99 -3.20 17.26 10.36
CA VAL A 99 -1.75 17.25 10.13
C VAL A 99 -1.26 15.84 9.82
N THR A 100 -1.76 14.87 10.59
CA THR A 100 -1.58 13.44 10.38
C THR A 100 -2.84 12.72 10.86
N LEU A 101 -3.06 11.50 10.39
CA LEU A 101 -4.10 10.61 10.91
C LEU A 101 -3.44 9.61 11.86
N PRO A 102 -3.64 9.76 13.20
CA PRO A 102 -3.08 8.82 14.17
C PRO A 102 -3.80 7.48 14.06
N MET A 103 -3.11 6.49 13.54
CA MET A 103 -3.64 5.15 13.31
C MET A 103 -3.66 4.31 14.59
N LYS A 104 -4.73 3.55 14.82
CA LYS A 104 -4.80 2.55 15.89
C LYS A 104 -4.09 1.23 15.53
N PHE A 105 -3.61 1.10 14.31
CA PHE A 105 -2.95 -0.07 13.76
C PHE A 105 -1.65 0.35 13.03
N PRO A 106 -0.57 -0.43 13.05
CA PRO A 106 0.70 -0.07 12.41
C PRO A 106 0.63 -0.22 10.87
N LEU A 107 -0.20 0.62 10.25
CA LEU A 107 -0.49 0.60 8.80
C LEU A 107 0.77 0.70 7.95
N LEU A 108 1.73 1.52 8.39
CA LEU A 108 3.00 1.70 7.69
C LEU A 108 3.76 0.39 7.48
N LEU A 109 3.75 -0.49 8.48
CA LEU A 109 4.36 -1.81 8.38
C LEU A 109 3.49 -2.78 7.57
N ALA A 110 2.16 -2.67 7.66
CA ALA A 110 1.28 -3.54 6.89
C ALA A 110 1.39 -3.32 5.38
N GLN A 111 1.39 -2.07 4.95
CA GLN A 111 1.39 -1.70 3.53
C GLN A 111 2.77 -1.46 2.95
N GLY A 112 3.77 -1.25 3.81
CA GLY A 112 5.06 -0.75 3.40
C GLY A 112 5.01 0.70 2.89
N ALA A 113 6.15 1.30 2.71
CA ALA A 113 6.28 2.63 2.10
C ALA A 113 7.62 2.75 1.39
N GLU A 114 7.61 3.43 0.27
CA GLU A 114 8.82 3.79 -0.47
C GLU A 114 8.74 5.28 -0.83
N GLY A 115 9.83 5.98 -0.62
CA GLY A 115 9.92 7.40 -0.93
C GLY A 115 11.35 7.83 -1.19
N ILE A 116 11.50 8.75 -2.13
CA ILE A 116 12.78 9.33 -2.53
C ILE A 116 12.70 10.84 -2.38
N ALA A 117 13.69 11.40 -1.71
CA ALA A 117 13.86 12.84 -1.57
C ALA A 117 15.32 13.22 -1.88
N VAL A 118 15.63 14.52 -1.89
CA VAL A 118 17.01 14.97 -2.10
C VAL A 118 17.90 14.51 -0.93
N GLY A 119 18.86 13.66 -1.25
CA GLY A 119 19.82 13.11 -0.26
C GLY A 119 19.27 12.07 0.71
N LEU A 120 17.97 11.73 0.62
CA LEU A 120 17.31 10.78 1.52
C LEU A 120 16.41 9.83 0.71
N ALA A 121 16.35 8.58 1.15
CA ALA A 121 15.38 7.61 0.65
C ALA A 121 14.92 6.73 1.80
N THR A 122 13.68 6.27 1.73
CA THR A 122 13.15 5.27 2.66
C THR A 122 12.54 4.12 1.87
N LYS A 123 12.69 2.91 2.42
CA LYS A 123 12.03 1.71 1.91
C LYS A 123 11.64 0.83 3.07
N ILE A 124 10.37 0.86 3.41
CA ILE A 124 9.76 0.01 4.43
C ILE A 124 9.02 -1.10 3.71
N LEU A 125 9.40 -2.35 3.96
CA LEU A 125 8.77 -3.51 3.34
C LEU A 125 7.44 -3.82 4.02
N PRO A 126 6.44 -4.34 3.29
CA PRO A 126 5.17 -4.76 3.86
C PRO A 126 5.34 -6.01 4.74
N HIS A 127 4.38 -6.23 5.65
CA HIS A 127 4.33 -7.35 6.59
C HIS A 127 2.95 -7.97 6.61
N ASN A 128 2.87 -9.20 7.05
CA ASN A 128 1.61 -9.91 7.19
C ASN A 128 0.71 -9.24 8.25
N PHE A 129 -0.55 -9.02 7.89
CA PHE A 129 -1.52 -8.34 8.75
C PHE A 129 -1.75 -9.06 10.08
N CYS A 130 -1.91 -10.39 10.05
CA CYS A 130 -2.15 -11.18 11.26
C CYS A 130 -0.92 -11.21 12.16
N GLU A 131 0.28 -11.37 11.58
CA GLU A 131 1.54 -11.33 12.33
C GLU A 131 1.79 -9.98 12.99
N LEU A 132 1.37 -8.88 12.33
CA LEU A 132 1.42 -7.55 12.91
C LEU A 132 0.49 -7.41 14.13
N ILE A 133 -0.72 -7.93 14.06
CA ILE A 133 -1.64 -7.95 15.22
C ILE A 133 -1.02 -8.73 16.38
N ASP A 134 -0.47 -9.90 16.09
CA ASP A 134 0.19 -10.72 17.10
C ASP A 134 1.41 -10.02 17.71
N ALA A 135 2.20 -9.33 16.90
CA ALA A 135 3.34 -8.55 17.33
C ALA A 135 2.90 -7.39 18.25
N VAL A 136 1.84 -6.66 17.89
CA VAL A 136 1.26 -5.60 18.72
C VAL A 136 0.79 -6.15 20.06
N ILE A 137 0.08 -7.29 20.06
CA ILE A 137 -0.36 -7.94 21.31
C ILE A 137 0.83 -8.35 22.18
N LYS A 138 1.89 -8.92 21.59
CA LYS A 138 3.11 -9.30 22.31
C LYS A 138 3.82 -8.08 22.89
N TYR A 139 3.92 -7.00 22.10
CA TYR A 139 4.52 -5.74 22.54
C TYR A 139 3.84 -5.18 23.80
N TYR A 140 2.51 -5.07 23.77
CA TYR A 140 1.76 -4.58 24.95
C TYR A 140 1.82 -5.52 26.15
N LYS A 141 2.11 -6.80 25.94
CA LYS A 141 2.34 -7.77 27.03
C LYS A 141 3.80 -7.82 27.50
N GLY A 142 4.67 -6.95 26.99
CA GLY A 142 6.12 -6.94 27.32
C GLY A 142 6.87 -8.20 26.86
N LYS A 143 6.33 -8.93 25.86
CA LYS A 143 6.95 -10.14 25.34
C LYS A 143 7.83 -9.83 24.13
N LYS A 144 8.91 -10.58 23.97
CA LYS A 144 9.72 -10.54 22.75
C LYS A 144 8.94 -11.09 21.56
N PHE A 145 9.16 -10.53 20.39
CA PHE A 145 8.63 -11.02 19.12
C PHE A 145 9.65 -10.79 18.01
N GLU A 146 9.52 -11.54 16.94
CA GLU A 146 10.22 -11.32 15.67
C GLU A 146 9.16 -11.04 14.62
N LEU A 147 9.46 -10.16 13.68
CA LEU A 147 8.58 -9.77 12.60
C LEU A 147 9.41 -9.62 11.33
N PHE A 148 9.02 -10.34 10.29
CA PHE A 148 9.70 -10.33 9.00
C PHE A 148 8.78 -9.81 7.91
N PRO A 149 9.35 -9.18 6.85
CA PRO A 149 8.57 -8.76 5.70
C PRO A 149 7.83 -9.94 5.05
N ASP A 150 6.62 -9.66 4.59
CA ASP A 150 5.79 -10.58 3.81
C ASP A 150 5.21 -9.88 2.58
N PHE A 151 5.05 -10.59 1.48
CA PHE A 151 4.71 -9.99 0.20
C PHE A 151 3.45 -10.64 -0.40
N VAL A 152 2.52 -9.81 -0.84
CA VAL A 152 1.29 -10.23 -1.54
C VAL A 152 1.61 -11.08 -2.80
N THR A 153 2.76 -10.87 -3.41
CA THR A 153 3.22 -11.63 -4.56
C THR A 153 3.73 -13.04 -4.22
N GLY A 154 3.84 -13.37 -2.93
CA GLY A 154 4.35 -14.68 -2.47
C GLY A 154 5.87 -14.79 -2.64
N GLY A 155 6.33 -16.05 -2.73
CA GLY A 155 7.74 -16.37 -2.88
C GLY A 155 8.39 -16.87 -1.59
N MET A 156 9.71 -17.06 -1.64
CA MET A 156 10.55 -17.40 -0.49
C MET A 156 11.43 -16.21 -0.14
N ILE A 157 11.56 -15.90 1.13
CA ILE A 157 12.38 -14.82 1.63
C ILE A 157 13.55 -15.36 2.46
N ASP A 158 14.75 -14.85 2.19
CA ASP A 158 15.91 -15.00 3.04
C ASP A 158 16.10 -13.74 3.86
N VAL A 159 15.91 -13.85 5.16
CA VAL A 159 15.95 -12.75 6.14
C VAL A 159 17.22 -12.78 6.99
N SER A 160 18.19 -13.66 6.70
CA SER A 160 19.41 -13.82 7.50
C SER A 160 20.20 -12.51 7.71
N ASN A 161 20.07 -11.57 6.80
CA ASN A 161 20.71 -10.24 6.86
C ASN A 161 19.70 -9.09 6.97
N TYR A 162 18.48 -9.35 7.44
CA TYR A 162 17.42 -8.33 7.50
C TYR A 162 17.76 -7.20 8.50
N ASN A 163 18.47 -7.54 9.57
CA ASN A 163 18.92 -6.59 10.59
C ASN A 163 17.76 -5.74 11.16
N ASP A 164 16.59 -6.38 11.35
CA ASP A 164 15.38 -5.76 11.91
C ASP A 164 14.98 -4.44 11.21
N GLY A 165 15.20 -4.34 9.91
CA GLY A 165 14.90 -3.15 9.11
C GLY A 165 15.85 -1.96 9.30
N ILE A 166 16.91 -2.10 10.11
CA ILE A 166 17.90 -1.06 10.32
C ILE A 166 18.75 -0.88 9.05
N ARG A 167 19.25 0.32 8.85
CA ARG A 167 20.09 0.67 7.69
C ARG A 167 21.21 -0.35 7.46
N GLY A 168 21.32 -0.80 6.22
CA GLY A 168 22.28 -1.82 5.80
C GLY A 168 21.72 -3.24 5.81
N GLY A 169 20.52 -3.46 6.36
CA GLY A 169 19.80 -4.72 6.25
C GLY A 169 19.48 -5.08 4.81
N LYS A 170 19.41 -6.39 4.51
CA LYS A 170 19.09 -6.92 3.19
C LYS A 170 18.13 -8.09 3.32
N VAL A 171 17.18 -8.14 2.43
CA VAL A 171 16.35 -9.33 2.20
C VAL A 171 16.56 -9.82 0.78
N ARG A 172 16.45 -11.14 0.59
CA ARG A 172 16.54 -11.75 -0.73
C ARG A 172 15.26 -12.52 -0.99
N VAL A 173 14.53 -12.13 -2.03
CA VAL A 173 13.25 -12.75 -2.41
C VAL A 173 13.46 -13.62 -3.65
N ARG A 174 12.92 -14.84 -3.63
CA ARG A 174 12.96 -15.77 -4.74
C ARG A 174 11.56 -16.30 -5.03
N ALA A 175 11.18 -16.29 -6.30
CA ALA A 175 9.97 -16.95 -6.75
C ALA A 175 10.11 -18.48 -6.68
N ARG A 176 9.00 -19.16 -6.39
CA ARG A 176 8.94 -20.63 -6.47
C ARG A 176 8.81 -21.05 -7.93
N ILE A 177 9.60 -22.03 -8.33
CA ILE A 177 9.60 -22.61 -9.67
C ILE A 177 9.30 -24.09 -9.52
N GLU A 178 8.28 -24.57 -10.22
CA GLU A 178 7.97 -26.00 -10.29
C GLU A 178 8.22 -26.53 -11.70
N GLU A 179 8.81 -27.72 -11.78
CA GLU A 179 8.96 -28.45 -13.03
C GLU A 179 7.67 -29.27 -13.28
N ARG A 180 6.96 -28.97 -14.36
CA ARG A 180 5.73 -29.72 -14.73
C ARG A 180 5.99 -30.88 -15.64
N GLU A 181 6.97 -30.74 -16.54
CA GLU A 181 7.39 -31.75 -17.52
C GLU A 181 8.89 -31.61 -17.80
N LYS A 182 9.52 -32.60 -18.41
CA LYS A 182 10.99 -32.62 -18.69
C LYS A 182 11.53 -31.34 -19.37
N LYS A 183 10.66 -30.50 -19.97
CA LYS A 183 11.07 -29.25 -20.66
C LYS A 183 10.24 -28.06 -20.29
N SER A 184 9.27 -28.14 -19.37
CA SER A 184 8.46 -27.00 -18.96
C SER A 184 8.60 -26.70 -17.48
N ARG A 185 8.86 -25.45 -17.15
CA ARG A 185 8.93 -24.92 -15.78
C ARG A 185 7.81 -23.89 -15.57
N VAL A 186 7.10 -24.01 -14.47
CA VAL A 186 6.07 -23.05 -14.08
C VAL A 186 6.59 -22.23 -12.91
N ARG A 187 6.62 -20.94 -13.09
CA ARG A 187 6.88 -19.99 -12.02
C ARG A 187 5.57 -19.68 -11.32
N LYS A 188 5.45 -19.96 -10.03
CA LYS A 188 4.21 -19.78 -9.25
C LYS A 188 4.08 -18.40 -8.66
N ASP A 189 5.18 -17.73 -8.40
CA ASP A 189 5.21 -16.44 -7.75
C ASP A 189 5.98 -15.43 -8.60
N VAL A 190 5.65 -14.16 -8.44
CA VAL A 190 6.44 -13.04 -9.00
C VAL A 190 7.21 -12.42 -7.85
N SER A 191 8.50 -12.15 -8.04
CA SER A 191 9.31 -11.52 -7.01
C SER A 191 8.77 -10.12 -6.68
N TYR A 192 8.74 -9.76 -5.42
CA TYR A 192 8.31 -8.43 -4.99
C TYR A 192 9.05 -7.31 -5.76
N GLY A 193 8.29 -6.35 -6.24
CA GLY A 193 8.82 -5.24 -7.05
C GLY A 193 9.06 -5.59 -8.52
N THR A 194 8.59 -6.76 -9.00
CA THR A 194 8.64 -7.15 -10.41
C THR A 194 7.23 -7.53 -10.87
N THR A 195 6.81 -7.07 -12.03
CA THR A 195 5.53 -7.46 -12.62
C THR A 195 5.66 -8.68 -13.53
N THR A 196 4.55 -9.35 -13.79
CA THR A 196 4.51 -10.45 -14.76
C THR A 196 4.96 -10.00 -16.14
N GLN A 197 4.59 -8.79 -16.54
CA GLN A 197 4.95 -8.21 -17.83
C GLN A 197 6.45 -7.97 -17.95
N GLU A 198 7.09 -7.39 -16.93
CA GLU A 198 8.55 -7.20 -16.89
C GLU A 198 9.30 -8.54 -16.94
N LEU A 199 8.76 -9.55 -16.24
CA LEU A 199 9.32 -10.88 -16.29
C LEU A 199 9.28 -11.46 -17.71
N ILE A 200 8.14 -11.38 -18.39
CA ILE A 200 7.99 -11.85 -19.79
C ILE A 200 8.99 -11.13 -20.69
N TYR A 201 9.09 -9.81 -20.59
CA TYR A 201 10.07 -9.04 -21.37
C TYR A 201 11.52 -9.48 -21.11
N SER A 202 11.87 -9.73 -19.85
CA SER A 202 13.21 -10.20 -19.49
C SER A 202 13.52 -11.57 -20.06
N MET A 203 12.53 -12.46 -20.12
CA MET A 203 12.67 -13.80 -20.70
C MET A 203 12.81 -13.75 -22.23
N ILE A 204 12.02 -12.90 -22.90
CA ILE A 204 12.13 -12.70 -24.36
C ILE A 204 13.51 -12.13 -24.74
N LYS A 205 14.05 -11.22 -23.94
CA LYS A 205 15.37 -10.62 -24.17
C LYS A 205 16.53 -11.59 -23.94
N ALA A 206 16.32 -12.64 -23.14
CA ALA A 206 17.35 -13.63 -22.81
C ALA A 206 17.45 -14.78 -23.82
N ASN A 207 16.48 -14.92 -24.74
CA ASN A 207 16.50 -15.85 -25.87
C ASN A 207 17.03 -15.18 -27.14
#